data_da3740e12791985a3d194de734b3c2d9
#
_entry.id   da3740e12791985a3d194de734b3c2d9
#
_cell.length_a   1.000
_cell.length_b   1.000
_cell.length_c   1.000
_cell.angle_alpha   90.00
_cell.angle_beta   90.00
_cell.angle_gamma   90.00
#
_symmetry.space_group_name_H-M   'P 1'
#
loop_
_entity.id
_entity.type
_entity.pdbx_description
1 polymer ?
#
loop_
_entity_poly.entity_id
_entity_poly.type
_entity_poly.pdbx_seq_one_letter_code
_entity_poly.pdbx_strand_id
1 'polypeptide(L)'
;MMAKYLRLLLILLLGAVTSCKTTQQKPQQPTGKEAKREFRGAWIQTAFQGEYKDMTPVQMRKDFIRKLDYLQKCGINAIIFQVRPEADAFYKSDIEPWSRFYTGRQGLPPDGDFDVMAFLIEECHKRNMEFHAWLNPYRASTAGNTRFADSHIYNKHPEWFVTYNKQILFDPGLPESRQFICRVVRDIVSRYDVDAIHMDDYFYPYPVAGISFPDDKSFQKYGLNKGYKASQRADWRRENVNKLVREIKRTILLSKPWVRFGISPFGIYRNKKSTPDGSGSNTNGLQNYDDLYADVTHWVKEGWIDYNIPQIYWEIGHPAADYITLIQWWNKNATREGTHLYIGQDVARTMKADQLTRKMLYERSLSKVKGNCFWPANEILWNNKGVADSLKRNYHRYPALIPPYTHLHNRAPQEVKKLKTEWTAQGYMLHWQAEQSKTNPELASYFVIYRFENKEPVNLDDPSKIVAVTRETNYLLPYDDGKRKYRYVVTAVDRFHNENQGKSKKVKL
;
A
#
# COMPACT_ATOMS: atom_id res chain seq x y z
N MET A 1 1.47 -82.12 -10.59
CA MET A 1 1.53 -81.23 -9.41
C MET A 1 2.02 -79.78 -9.72
N MET A 2 2.74 -79.52 -10.76
CA MET A 2 3.27 -78.18 -11.12
C MET A 2 2.21 -77.16 -11.64
N ALA A 3 1.13 -77.62 -12.29
CA ALA A 3 0.14 -76.72 -12.87
C ALA A 3 -0.81 -76.02 -11.89
N LYS A 4 -0.95 -76.56 -10.66
CA LYS A 4 -1.78 -75.93 -9.62
C LYS A 4 -1.11 -74.75 -8.92
N TYR A 5 0.21 -74.78 -8.80
CA TYR A 5 0.96 -73.68 -8.16
C TYR A 5 1.17 -72.44 -9.06
N LEU A 6 1.17 -72.68 -10.40
CA LEU A 6 1.30 -71.56 -11.35
C LEU A 6 0.03 -70.71 -11.44
N ARG A 7 -1.18 -71.28 -11.18
CA ARG A 7 -2.43 -70.52 -11.12
C ARG A 7 -2.59 -69.73 -9.79
N LEU A 8 -2.04 -70.21 -8.69
CA LEU A 8 -2.04 -69.46 -7.42
C LEU A 8 -1.06 -68.29 -7.43
N LEU A 9 0.07 -68.42 -8.14
CA LEU A 9 1.04 -67.30 -8.27
C LEU A 9 0.50 -66.22 -9.18
N LEU A 10 -0.30 -66.54 -10.22
CA LEU A 10 -0.90 -65.52 -11.09
C LEU A 10 -2.05 -64.74 -10.43
N ILE A 11 -2.76 -65.37 -9.47
CA ILE A 11 -3.83 -64.72 -8.69
C ILE A 11 -3.24 -63.81 -7.62
N LEU A 12 -2.04 -64.11 -7.08
CA LEU A 12 -1.35 -63.26 -6.12
C LEU A 12 -0.63 -62.05 -6.77
N LEU A 13 -0.29 -62.12 -8.08
CA LEU A 13 0.26 -61.00 -8.82
C LEU A 13 -0.79 -60.01 -9.39
N LEU A 14 -2.06 -60.41 -9.49
CA LEU A 14 -3.18 -59.53 -9.88
C LEU A 14 -3.80 -58.78 -8.69
N GLY A 15 -3.45 -59.12 -7.44
CA GLY A 15 -3.92 -58.46 -6.23
C GLY A 15 -3.08 -57.29 -5.74
N ALA A 16 -1.89 -57.03 -6.34
CA ALA A 16 -0.97 -56.00 -5.89
C ALA A 16 -1.01 -54.69 -6.71
N VAL A 17 -1.98 -54.53 -7.62
CA VAL A 17 -2.25 -53.23 -8.25
C VAL A 17 -3.39 -52.51 -7.51
N THR A 18 -3.29 -52.45 -6.19
CA THR A 18 -4.10 -51.53 -5.40
C THR A 18 -3.44 -50.14 -5.50
N SER A 19 -3.98 -49.43 -6.44
CA SER A 19 -4.27 -47.98 -6.37
C SER A 19 -3.57 -47.26 -5.22
N CYS A 20 -2.36 -46.74 -5.47
CA CYS A 20 -1.93 -45.51 -4.84
C CYS A 20 -2.90 -44.40 -5.26
N LYS A 21 -4.06 -44.31 -4.62
CA LYS A 21 -4.79 -43.04 -4.54
C LYS A 21 -3.85 -42.09 -3.83
N THR A 22 -3.09 -41.32 -4.59
CA THR A 22 -2.55 -40.04 -4.12
C THR A 22 -3.77 -39.28 -3.63
N THR A 23 -4.01 -39.34 -2.33
CA THR A 23 -4.88 -38.39 -1.65
C THR A 23 -4.22 -37.05 -1.92
N GLN A 24 -4.69 -36.36 -2.97
CA GLN A 24 -4.49 -34.92 -3.05
C GLN A 24 -5.07 -34.40 -1.73
N GLN A 25 -4.20 -34.10 -0.77
CA GLN A 25 -4.58 -33.31 0.38
C GLN A 25 -5.23 -32.05 -0.19
N LYS A 26 -6.56 -31.93 -0.06
CA LYS A 26 -7.25 -30.68 -0.27
C LYS A 26 -6.44 -29.64 0.51
N PRO A 27 -6.07 -28.51 -0.10
CA PRO A 27 -5.39 -27.44 0.63
C PRO A 27 -6.21 -27.19 1.89
N GLN A 28 -5.59 -27.35 3.06
CA GLN A 28 -6.22 -27.00 4.32
C GLN A 28 -6.62 -25.54 4.22
N GLN A 29 -7.93 -25.26 4.23
CA GLN A 29 -8.42 -23.89 4.15
C GLN A 29 -7.85 -23.11 5.35
N PRO A 30 -7.29 -21.91 5.15
CA PRO A 30 -6.89 -21.07 6.26
C PRO A 30 -8.11 -20.86 7.15
N THR A 31 -8.00 -21.18 8.44
CA THR A 31 -9.07 -21.04 9.42
C THR A 31 -9.33 -19.59 9.84
N GLY A 32 -8.68 -18.62 9.16
CA GLY A 32 -8.89 -17.19 9.37
C GLY A 32 -10.14 -16.70 8.62
N LYS A 33 -10.98 -15.92 9.29
CA LYS A 33 -12.16 -15.29 8.69
C LYS A 33 -11.74 -14.49 7.47
N GLU A 34 -12.28 -14.81 6.29
CA GLU A 34 -12.03 -14.06 5.07
C GLU A 34 -12.58 -12.63 5.21
N ALA A 35 -11.75 -11.65 4.93
CA ALA A 35 -12.10 -10.26 5.17
C ALA A 35 -12.70 -9.63 3.91
N LYS A 36 -13.96 -9.17 4.00
CA LYS A 36 -14.57 -8.29 2.99
C LYS A 36 -13.81 -6.96 2.87
N ARG A 37 -13.28 -6.44 3.97
CA ARG A 37 -12.56 -5.18 4.08
C ARG A 37 -11.14 -5.44 4.53
N GLU A 38 -10.18 -5.25 3.61
CA GLU A 38 -8.76 -5.48 3.88
C GLU A 38 -7.91 -4.66 2.91
N PHE A 39 -7.02 -3.81 3.42
CA PHE A 39 -6.01 -3.16 2.60
C PHE A 39 -4.96 -4.20 2.17
N ARG A 40 -4.71 -4.29 0.89
CA ARG A 40 -3.75 -5.22 0.28
C ARG A 40 -2.80 -4.43 -0.61
N GLY A 41 -1.82 -3.80 0.00
CA GLY A 41 -0.88 -2.90 -0.67
C GLY A 41 0.35 -3.62 -1.20
N ALA A 42 1.00 -3.00 -2.18
CA ALA A 42 2.34 -3.37 -2.64
C ALA A 42 3.15 -2.13 -2.95
N TRP A 43 4.42 -2.08 -2.47
CA TRP A 43 5.34 -1.00 -2.76
C TRP A 43 6.12 -1.25 -4.05
N ILE A 44 6.12 -0.27 -4.94
CA ILE A 44 6.97 -0.22 -6.13
C ILE A 44 7.96 0.93 -5.98
N GLN A 45 9.21 0.59 -5.71
CA GLN A 45 10.29 1.58 -5.62
C GLN A 45 10.79 1.96 -7.01
N THR A 46 11.34 3.17 -7.12
CA THR A 46 11.99 3.66 -8.34
C THR A 46 13.48 3.92 -8.13
N ALA A 47 13.88 4.35 -6.93
CA ALA A 47 15.28 4.48 -6.58
C ALA A 47 16.01 3.13 -6.74
N PHE A 48 17.20 3.17 -7.34
CA PHE A 48 18.04 1.99 -7.59
C PHE A 48 17.45 0.93 -8.54
N GLN A 49 16.32 1.22 -9.19
CA GLN A 49 15.75 0.39 -10.25
C GLN A 49 16.31 0.84 -11.60
N GLY A 50 17.25 0.08 -12.13
CA GLY A 50 17.90 0.40 -13.42
C GLY A 50 17.01 0.17 -14.64
N GLU A 51 15.94 -0.60 -14.50
CA GLU A 51 15.09 -1.02 -15.62
C GLU A 51 14.35 0.14 -16.31
N TYR A 52 13.94 1.17 -15.57
CA TYR A 52 13.10 2.24 -16.14
C TYR A 52 13.84 3.13 -17.13
N LYS A 53 15.13 3.43 -16.88
CA LYS A 53 15.96 4.35 -17.68
C LYS A 53 16.18 3.89 -19.13
N ASP A 54 16.03 2.60 -19.38
CA ASP A 54 16.27 1.98 -20.66
C ASP A 54 14.95 1.68 -21.42
N MET A 55 13.79 2.04 -20.83
CA MET A 55 12.47 1.82 -21.43
C MET A 55 11.98 3.02 -22.21
N THR A 56 11.54 2.79 -23.44
CA THR A 56 10.70 3.77 -24.14
C THR A 56 9.34 3.90 -23.47
N PRO A 57 8.60 5.01 -23.65
CA PRO A 57 7.25 5.16 -23.12
C PRO A 57 6.30 4.02 -23.48
N VAL A 58 6.43 3.47 -24.69
CA VAL A 58 5.60 2.34 -25.15
C VAL A 58 5.94 1.05 -24.37
N GLN A 59 7.21 0.78 -24.16
CA GLN A 59 7.67 -0.38 -23.38
C GLN A 59 7.22 -0.24 -21.91
N MET A 60 7.37 0.95 -21.33
CA MET A 60 6.99 1.24 -19.96
C MET A 60 5.47 1.07 -19.75
N ARG A 61 4.63 1.57 -20.67
CA ARG A 61 3.17 1.35 -20.62
C ARG A 61 2.83 -0.15 -20.61
N LYS A 62 3.44 -0.93 -21.52
CA LYS A 62 3.20 -2.39 -21.61
C LYS A 62 3.66 -3.10 -20.34
N ASP A 63 4.81 -2.75 -19.80
CA ASP A 63 5.37 -3.36 -18.59
C ASP A 63 4.49 -3.06 -17.36
N PHE A 64 4.09 -1.80 -17.16
CA PHE A 64 3.22 -1.45 -16.03
C PHE A 64 1.82 -2.08 -16.15
N ILE A 65 1.21 -2.12 -17.34
CA ILE A 65 -0.06 -2.82 -17.53
C ILE A 65 0.09 -4.29 -17.10
N ARG A 66 1.13 -4.98 -17.58
CA ARG A 66 1.41 -6.38 -17.22
C ARG A 66 1.61 -6.55 -15.71
N LYS A 67 2.39 -5.66 -15.06
CA LYS A 67 2.64 -5.68 -13.62
C LYS A 67 1.33 -5.47 -12.82
N LEU A 68 0.53 -4.48 -13.19
CA LEU A 68 -0.73 -4.18 -12.53
C LEU A 68 -1.78 -5.29 -12.71
N ASP A 69 -1.91 -5.86 -13.91
CA ASP A 69 -2.78 -7.02 -14.16
C ASP A 69 -2.39 -8.22 -13.30
N TYR A 70 -1.09 -8.48 -13.15
CA TYR A 70 -0.61 -9.57 -12.34
C TYR A 70 -0.87 -9.35 -10.84
N LEU A 71 -0.58 -8.15 -10.34
CA LEU A 71 -0.83 -7.78 -8.94
C LEU A 71 -2.33 -7.79 -8.61
N GLN A 72 -3.21 -7.31 -9.51
CA GLN A 72 -4.65 -7.41 -9.37
C GLN A 72 -5.10 -8.88 -9.25
N LYS A 73 -4.58 -9.77 -10.11
CA LYS A 73 -4.85 -11.22 -10.03
C LYS A 73 -4.37 -11.85 -8.72
N CYS A 74 -3.38 -11.26 -8.07
CA CYS A 74 -2.92 -11.65 -6.73
C CYS A 74 -3.77 -11.01 -5.61
N GLY A 75 -4.83 -10.29 -5.94
CA GLY A 75 -5.75 -9.63 -5.01
C GLY A 75 -5.21 -8.36 -4.36
N ILE A 76 -4.14 -7.75 -4.91
CA ILE A 76 -3.64 -6.44 -4.50
C ILE A 76 -4.67 -5.38 -4.91
N ASN A 77 -4.99 -4.46 -4.00
CA ASN A 77 -5.96 -3.39 -4.20
C ASN A 77 -5.41 -1.97 -3.99
N ALA A 78 -4.10 -1.85 -3.70
CA ALA A 78 -3.43 -0.56 -3.61
C ALA A 78 -1.96 -0.66 -4.06
N ILE A 79 -1.50 0.31 -4.83
CA ILE A 79 -0.11 0.46 -5.24
C ILE A 79 0.49 1.69 -4.57
N ILE A 80 1.59 1.51 -3.86
CA ILE A 80 2.38 2.60 -3.29
C ILE A 80 3.62 2.77 -4.18
N PHE A 81 3.58 3.76 -5.06
CA PHE A 81 4.60 3.99 -6.08
C PHE A 81 5.50 5.17 -5.71
N GLN A 82 6.83 4.96 -5.74
CA GLN A 82 7.80 6.01 -5.41
C GLN A 82 7.91 7.03 -6.53
N VAL A 83 7.23 8.17 -6.37
CA VAL A 83 7.18 9.25 -7.37
C VAL A 83 8.25 10.31 -7.17
N ARG A 84 8.87 10.39 -5.95
CA ARG A 84 9.88 11.38 -5.59
C ARG A 84 11.04 10.77 -4.80
N PRO A 85 12.06 10.20 -5.49
CA PRO A 85 13.18 9.52 -4.83
C PRO A 85 14.29 10.44 -4.30
N GLU A 86 14.66 11.53 -5.01
CA GLU A 86 15.84 12.37 -4.71
C GLU A 86 15.57 13.88 -4.93
N ALA A 87 14.48 14.42 -4.39
CA ALA A 87 14.02 15.78 -4.70
C ALA A 87 13.91 16.01 -6.22
N ASP A 88 13.45 15.00 -6.91
CA ASP A 88 13.20 14.92 -8.34
C ASP A 88 11.95 14.08 -8.61
N ALA A 89 11.42 14.09 -9.81
CA ALA A 89 10.07 13.62 -10.09
C ALA A 89 10.00 12.51 -11.14
N PHE A 90 9.15 11.50 -10.90
CA PHE A 90 8.64 10.53 -11.88
C PHE A 90 7.33 11.01 -12.51
N TYR A 91 7.11 12.31 -12.57
CA TYR A 91 5.92 12.95 -13.14
C TYR A 91 6.31 14.31 -13.69
N LYS A 92 5.49 14.85 -14.56
CA LYS A 92 5.69 16.20 -15.08
C LYS A 92 5.53 17.22 -13.94
N SER A 93 6.62 17.89 -13.56
CA SER A 93 6.65 18.89 -12.48
C SER A 93 7.30 20.18 -12.94
N ASP A 94 6.70 21.31 -12.55
CA ASP A 94 7.29 22.64 -12.72
C ASP A 94 8.16 23.05 -11.52
N ILE A 95 8.22 22.20 -10.48
CA ILE A 95 8.93 22.48 -9.22
C ILE A 95 10.25 21.71 -9.14
N GLU A 96 10.26 20.45 -9.56
CA GLU A 96 11.40 19.54 -9.48
C GLU A 96 11.76 18.95 -10.83
N PRO A 97 13.05 18.68 -11.11
CA PRO A 97 13.47 18.07 -12.37
C PRO A 97 12.99 16.64 -12.51
N TRP A 98 12.95 16.12 -13.72
CA TRP A 98 12.77 14.69 -13.98
C TRP A 98 13.85 13.85 -13.28
N SER A 99 13.45 12.74 -12.70
CA SER A 99 14.35 11.86 -11.95
C SER A 99 15.31 11.11 -12.88
N ARG A 100 16.58 11.02 -12.45
CA ARG A 100 17.59 10.18 -13.13
C ARG A 100 17.25 8.70 -13.13
N PHE A 101 16.46 8.23 -12.18
CA PHE A 101 15.98 6.84 -12.14
C PHE A 101 14.91 6.56 -13.19
N TYR A 102 14.32 7.61 -13.77
CA TYR A 102 13.33 7.48 -14.83
C TYR A 102 14.01 7.48 -16.24
N THR A 103 14.87 8.44 -16.50
CA THR A 103 15.43 8.69 -17.84
C THR A 103 16.96 8.50 -17.93
N GLY A 104 17.58 8.04 -16.85
CA GLY A 104 19.04 7.86 -16.75
C GLY A 104 19.82 9.13 -16.41
N ARG A 105 19.26 10.33 -16.65
CA ARG A 105 19.89 11.63 -16.32
C ARG A 105 18.87 12.58 -15.72
N GLN A 106 19.17 13.13 -14.55
CA GLN A 106 18.29 14.09 -13.89
C GLN A 106 18.05 15.33 -14.76
N GLY A 107 16.80 15.75 -14.86
CA GLY A 107 16.36 16.88 -15.69
C GLY A 107 16.09 16.54 -17.16
N LEU A 108 16.43 15.34 -17.63
CA LEU A 108 16.09 14.90 -18.97
C LEU A 108 14.63 14.45 -19.00
N PRO A 109 13.74 15.07 -19.81
CA PRO A 109 12.37 14.61 -19.96
C PRO A 109 12.33 13.26 -20.70
N PRO A 110 11.30 12.44 -20.46
CA PRO A 110 11.06 11.23 -21.26
C PRO A 110 10.63 11.58 -22.69
N ASP A 111 10.80 10.65 -23.61
CA ASP A 111 10.33 10.79 -24.98
C ASP A 111 8.81 11.12 -25.02
N GLY A 112 8.43 12.10 -25.83
CA GLY A 112 7.05 12.51 -25.99
C GLY A 112 6.42 13.08 -24.70
N ASP A 113 7.22 13.56 -23.74
CA ASP A 113 6.77 14.16 -22.48
C ASP A 113 5.81 13.25 -21.69
N PHE A 114 6.12 11.95 -21.67
CA PHE A 114 5.27 10.92 -21.07
C PHE A 114 5.19 11.04 -19.55
N ASP A 115 4.02 11.41 -19.05
CA ASP A 115 3.73 11.45 -17.60
C ASP A 115 3.35 10.05 -17.07
N VAL A 116 4.32 9.35 -16.52
CA VAL A 116 4.14 7.98 -16.03
C VAL A 116 3.22 7.93 -14.81
N MET A 117 3.21 8.97 -13.95
CA MET A 117 2.34 8.99 -12.77
C MET A 117 0.87 9.15 -13.19
N ALA A 118 0.56 10.06 -14.12
CA ALA A 118 -0.79 10.20 -14.65
C ALA A 118 -1.29 8.89 -15.27
N PHE A 119 -0.45 8.24 -16.06
CA PHE A 119 -0.74 6.92 -16.64
C PHE A 119 -1.00 5.85 -15.59
N LEU A 120 -0.14 5.76 -14.56
CA LEU A 120 -0.28 4.74 -13.51
C LEU A 120 -1.55 4.94 -12.67
N ILE A 121 -1.91 6.18 -12.36
CA ILE A 121 -3.16 6.50 -11.67
C ILE A 121 -4.36 5.98 -12.47
N GLU A 122 -4.42 6.29 -13.77
CA GLU A 122 -5.48 5.83 -14.64
C GLU A 122 -5.55 4.29 -14.69
N GLU A 123 -4.42 3.62 -14.89
CA GLU A 123 -4.35 2.17 -14.97
C GLU A 123 -4.66 1.47 -13.64
N CYS A 124 -4.27 2.05 -12.49
CA CYS A 124 -4.70 1.57 -11.18
C CYS A 124 -6.22 1.70 -11.02
N HIS A 125 -6.79 2.85 -11.34
CA HIS A 125 -8.22 3.10 -11.22
C HIS A 125 -9.07 2.22 -12.13
N LYS A 126 -8.63 1.92 -13.37
CA LYS A 126 -9.28 0.95 -14.26
C LYS A 126 -9.39 -0.45 -13.63
N ARG A 127 -8.46 -0.79 -12.73
CA ARG A 127 -8.42 -2.08 -12.01
C ARG A 127 -9.01 -2.02 -10.61
N ASN A 128 -9.65 -0.90 -10.23
CA ASN A 128 -10.14 -0.64 -8.88
C ASN A 128 -9.06 -0.77 -7.80
N MET A 129 -7.84 -0.41 -8.14
CA MET A 129 -6.70 -0.29 -7.24
C MET A 129 -6.50 1.18 -6.89
N GLU A 130 -6.13 1.46 -5.65
CA GLU A 130 -5.67 2.79 -5.24
C GLU A 130 -4.25 3.06 -5.70
N PHE A 131 -3.95 4.33 -5.98
CA PHE A 131 -2.60 4.81 -6.24
C PHE A 131 -2.16 5.78 -5.13
N HIS A 132 -1.14 5.37 -4.38
CA HIS A 132 -0.52 6.17 -3.33
C HIS A 132 0.81 6.73 -3.83
N ALA A 133 0.92 8.05 -3.90
CA ALA A 133 2.16 8.72 -4.31
C ALA A 133 3.17 8.73 -3.15
N TRP A 134 4.22 7.92 -3.28
CA TRP A 134 5.27 7.83 -2.26
C TRP A 134 6.38 8.83 -2.53
N LEU A 135 6.62 9.70 -1.55
CA LEU A 135 7.66 10.71 -1.54
C LEU A 135 8.67 10.42 -0.42
N ASN A 136 9.98 10.51 -0.73
CA ASN A 136 10.97 10.71 0.31
C ASN A 136 11.08 12.22 0.60
N PRO A 137 10.82 12.68 1.85
CA PRO A 137 10.71 14.12 2.09
C PRO A 137 12.04 14.86 1.99
N TYR A 138 13.14 14.33 2.51
CA TYR A 138 14.36 15.09 2.72
C TYR A 138 15.54 14.72 1.82
N ARG A 139 15.52 13.55 1.21
CA ARG A 139 16.64 13.09 0.40
C ARG A 139 16.72 13.85 -0.92
N ALA A 140 17.89 14.46 -1.18
CA ALA A 140 18.22 15.07 -2.45
C ALA A 140 19.23 14.24 -3.24
N SER A 141 20.04 13.39 -2.57
CA SER A 141 20.99 12.49 -3.23
C SER A 141 21.22 11.25 -2.40
N THR A 142 21.32 10.09 -3.06
CA THR A 142 21.74 8.81 -2.46
C THR A 142 23.27 8.62 -2.49
N ALA A 143 24.02 9.45 -3.23
CA ALA A 143 25.47 9.37 -3.37
C ALA A 143 26.12 10.76 -3.36
N GLY A 144 27.29 10.89 -2.73
CA GLY A 144 27.95 12.16 -2.47
C GLY A 144 28.43 12.97 -3.67
N ASN A 145 28.57 12.36 -4.83
CA ASN A 145 29.04 13.00 -6.07
C ASN A 145 27.92 13.19 -7.09
N THR A 146 26.73 13.54 -6.65
CA THR A 146 25.60 13.75 -7.55
C THR A 146 25.76 15.11 -8.25
N ARG A 147 25.84 15.10 -9.57
CA ARG A 147 25.67 16.30 -10.39
C ARG A 147 24.17 16.54 -10.54
N PHE A 148 23.67 17.57 -9.87
CA PHE A 148 22.28 17.98 -10.00
C PHE A 148 21.99 18.65 -11.35
N ALA A 149 20.79 18.47 -11.87
CA ALA A 149 20.28 19.25 -13.00
C ALA A 149 20.22 20.74 -12.64
N ASP A 150 20.41 21.64 -13.61
CA ASP A 150 20.45 23.10 -13.36
C ASP A 150 19.17 23.60 -12.68
N SER A 151 18.02 22.99 -12.98
CA SER A 151 16.73 23.32 -12.38
C SER A 151 16.54 22.76 -10.96
N HIS A 152 17.44 21.88 -10.46
CA HIS A 152 17.30 21.28 -9.14
C HIS A 152 17.41 22.34 -8.05
N ILE A 153 16.57 22.23 -7.02
CA ILE A 153 16.46 23.21 -5.93
C ILE A 153 17.79 23.39 -5.17
N TYR A 154 18.64 22.38 -5.11
CA TYR A 154 19.97 22.46 -4.52
C TYR A 154 20.83 23.56 -5.15
N ASN A 155 20.78 23.73 -6.47
CA ASN A 155 21.56 24.75 -7.16
C ASN A 155 21.04 26.17 -6.91
N LYS A 156 19.77 26.31 -6.52
CA LYS A 156 19.16 27.61 -6.19
C LYS A 156 19.31 27.97 -4.72
N HIS A 157 19.28 26.97 -3.85
CA HIS A 157 19.28 27.11 -2.40
C HIS A 157 20.19 26.07 -1.73
N PRO A 158 21.51 26.06 -1.99
CA PRO A 158 22.42 25.10 -1.37
C PRO A 158 22.43 25.19 0.16
N GLU A 159 22.11 26.37 0.71
CA GLU A 159 22.02 26.62 2.15
C GLU A 159 20.84 25.88 2.84
N TRP A 160 19.90 25.29 2.08
CA TRP A 160 18.83 24.46 2.63
C TRP A 160 19.26 23.02 2.88
N PHE A 161 20.47 22.65 2.50
CA PHE A 161 20.94 21.28 2.49
C PHE A 161 22.12 21.06 3.41
N VAL A 162 22.23 19.82 3.87
CA VAL A 162 23.38 19.33 4.62
C VAL A 162 23.91 18.04 3.97
N THR A 163 25.21 17.81 4.13
CA THR A 163 25.84 16.55 3.71
C THR A 163 26.03 15.65 4.93
N TYR A 164 25.43 14.46 4.90
CA TYR A 164 25.56 13.46 5.93
C TYR A 164 25.95 12.11 5.32
N ASN A 165 27.11 11.59 5.71
CA ASN A 165 27.63 10.30 5.22
C ASN A 165 27.44 10.10 3.70
N LYS A 166 27.99 11.02 2.88
CA LYS A 166 27.88 11.01 1.41
C LYS A 166 26.48 11.29 0.83
N GLN A 167 25.45 11.45 1.64
CA GLN A 167 24.12 11.84 1.18
C GLN A 167 23.94 13.35 1.30
N ILE A 168 23.23 13.94 0.36
CA ILE A 168 22.76 15.32 0.44
C ILE A 168 21.29 15.29 0.82
N LEU A 169 20.95 15.99 1.89
CA LEU A 169 19.62 15.99 2.49
C LEU A 169 19.17 17.43 2.72
N PHE A 170 17.90 17.73 2.57
CA PHE A 170 17.34 18.93 3.16
C PHE A 170 17.61 18.94 4.66
N ASP A 171 17.93 20.10 5.23
CA ASP A 171 17.98 20.27 6.68
C ASP A 171 16.55 20.33 7.23
N PRO A 172 16.11 19.32 8.04
CA PRO A 172 14.78 19.31 8.60
C PRO A 172 14.51 20.46 9.59
N GLY A 173 15.57 21.08 10.10
CA GLY A 173 15.50 22.22 11.01
C GLY A 173 15.08 23.52 10.35
N LEU A 174 15.13 23.59 9.00
CA LEU A 174 14.81 24.80 8.26
C LEU A 174 13.31 24.89 7.90
N PRO A 175 12.63 26.01 8.22
CA PRO A 175 11.26 26.27 7.75
C PRO A 175 11.13 26.23 6.23
N GLU A 176 12.15 26.70 5.51
CA GLU A 176 12.21 26.76 4.05
C GLU A 176 12.16 25.36 3.43
N SER A 177 12.92 24.39 3.98
CA SER A 177 12.88 22.98 3.57
C SER A 177 11.47 22.41 3.69
N ARG A 178 10.83 22.65 4.83
CA ARG A 178 9.46 22.18 5.11
C ARG A 178 8.43 22.80 4.18
N GLN A 179 8.52 24.12 3.95
CA GLN A 179 7.61 24.82 3.04
C GLN A 179 7.76 24.32 1.59
N PHE A 180 9.00 24.04 1.16
CA PHE A 180 9.26 23.48 -0.16
C PHE A 180 8.59 22.11 -0.33
N ILE A 181 8.75 21.21 0.64
CA ILE A 181 8.13 19.88 0.61
C ILE A 181 6.59 19.99 0.57
N CYS A 182 6.00 20.87 1.39
CA CYS A 182 4.56 21.13 1.36
C CYS A 182 4.09 21.68 0.00
N ARG A 183 4.90 22.48 -0.70
CA ARG A 183 4.62 22.99 -2.05
C ARG A 183 4.60 21.84 -3.06
N VAL A 184 5.56 20.90 -2.98
CA VAL A 184 5.58 19.70 -3.83
C VAL A 184 4.35 18.82 -3.59
N VAL A 185 3.99 18.58 -2.32
CA VAL A 185 2.77 17.82 -1.98
C VAL A 185 1.52 18.50 -2.53
N ARG A 186 1.42 19.82 -2.39
CA ARG A 186 0.29 20.59 -2.95
C ARG A 186 0.20 20.42 -4.47
N ASP A 187 1.32 20.50 -5.18
CA ASP A 187 1.38 20.35 -6.63
C ASP A 187 0.84 18.96 -7.04
N ILE A 188 1.32 17.89 -6.42
CA ILE A 188 0.84 16.52 -6.69
C ILE A 188 -0.67 16.41 -6.43
N VAL A 189 -1.11 16.78 -5.24
CA VAL A 189 -2.53 16.61 -4.84
C VAL A 189 -3.46 17.44 -5.72
N SER A 190 -3.07 18.67 -6.07
CA SER A 190 -3.92 19.54 -6.88
C SER A 190 -4.09 19.04 -8.32
N ARG A 191 -3.00 18.56 -8.93
CA ARG A 191 -2.99 18.21 -10.35
C ARG A 191 -3.38 16.77 -10.65
N TYR A 192 -3.09 15.85 -9.74
CA TYR A 192 -3.29 14.40 -9.96
C TYR A 192 -4.44 13.84 -9.12
N ASP A 193 -5.08 12.79 -9.63
CA ASP A 193 -6.16 12.07 -8.94
C ASP A 193 -5.59 10.95 -8.05
N VAL A 194 -4.61 11.30 -7.20
CA VAL A 194 -4.02 10.36 -6.23
C VAL A 194 -5.01 10.04 -5.12
N ASP A 195 -4.98 8.80 -4.62
CA ASP A 195 -5.80 8.37 -3.50
C ASP A 195 -5.14 8.69 -2.15
N ALA A 196 -3.81 8.72 -2.13
CA ALA A 196 -3.04 9.10 -0.94
C ALA A 196 -1.66 9.68 -1.27
N ILE A 197 -1.14 10.47 -0.34
CA ILE A 197 0.28 10.78 -0.20
C ILE A 197 0.87 9.81 0.82
N HIS A 198 2.04 9.24 0.50
CA HIS A 198 2.74 8.30 1.35
C HIS A 198 4.18 8.73 1.57
N MET A 199 4.69 8.57 2.81
CA MET A 199 6.09 8.76 3.15
C MET A 199 6.64 7.50 3.82
N ASP A 200 7.92 7.24 3.59
CA ASP A 200 8.67 6.18 4.24
C ASP A 200 9.18 6.61 5.64
N ASP A 201 10.20 5.91 6.15
CA ASP A 201 10.79 6.14 7.46
C ASP A 201 12.01 7.08 7.45
N TYR A 202 12.38 7.64 6.28
CA TYR A 202 13.55 8.50 6.14
C TYR A 202 13.23 9.97 6.44
N PHE A 203 12.93 10.28 7.71
CA PHE A 203 12.82 11.67 8.19
C PHE A 203 14.21 12.22 8.48
N TYR A 204 14.80 12.00 9.66
CA TYR A 204 16.24 12.08 9.79
C TYR A 204 16.87 10.79 9.25
N PRO A 205 18.11 10.85 8.69
CA PRO A 205 18.75 9.65 8.16
C PRO A 205 19.09 8.67 9.27
N TYR A 206 19.28 7.41 8.89
CA TYR A 206 19.77 6.39 9.82
C TYR A 206 21.11 6.82 10.39
N PRO A 207 21.30 6.71 11.74
CA PRO A 207 22.52 7.15 12.38
C PRO A 207 23.73 6.34 11.91
N VAL A 208 24.83 7.05 11.66
CA VAL A 208 26.11 6.45 11.31
C VAL A 208 27.04 6.63 12.53
N ALA A 209 27.65 5.54 12.95
CA ALA A 209 28.55 5.56 14.12
C ALA A 209 29.67 6.58 13.96
N GLY A 210 29.85 7.45 14.95
CA GLY A 210 30.87 8.51 14.97
C GLY A 210 30.55 9.73 14.10
N ILE A 211 29.42 9.79 13.41
CA ILE A 211 29.03 10.94 12.58
C ILE A 211 27.77 11.58 13.14
N SER A 212 27.88 12.81 13.65
CA SER A 212 26.71 13.61 14.06
C SER A 212 26.01 14.20 12.83
N PHE A 213 24.67 14.29 12.88
CA PHE A 213 23.92 14.99 11.85
C PHE A 213 24.24 16.48 11.93
N PRO A 214 24.64 17.15 10.81
CA PRO A 214 25.23 18.48 10.83
C PRO A 214 24.21 19.63 10.80
N ASP A 215 23.30 19.66 11.78
CA ASP A 215 22.24 20.67 11.93
C ASP A 215 22.58 21.76 12.98
N ASP A 216 23.86 22.02 13.24
CA ASP A 216 24.29 23.01 14.26
C ASP A 216 23.79 24.42 13.97
N LYS A 217 23.87 24.85 12.71
CA LYS A 217 23.44 26.20 12.29
C LYS A 217 21.92 26.37 12.45
N SER A 218 21.15 25.43 12.01
CA SER A 218 19.68 25.47 12.14
C SER A 218 19.25 25.29 13.59
N PHE A 219 19.93 24.44 14.39
CA PHE A 219 19.68 24.32 15.82
C PHE A 219 20.00 25.58 16.57
N GLN A 220 21.13 26.28 16.28
CA GLN A 220 21.44 27.58 16.87
C GLN A 220 20.31 28.58 16.57
N LYS A 221 19.92 28.71 15.30
CA LYS A 221 18.95 29.73 14.85
C LYS A 221 17.51 29.43 15.31
N TYR A 222 17.07 28.17 15.17
CA TYR A 222 15.67 27.78 15.36
C TYR A 222 15.42 26.87 16.57
N GLY A 223 16.47 26.48 17.28
CA GLY A 223 16.42 25.76 18.54
C GLY A 223 16.83 26.65 19.69
N LEU A 224 18.14 26.90 19.89
CA LEU A 224 18.66 27.64 21.03
C LEU A 224 18.06 29.05 21.12
N ASN A 225 18.03 29.80 20.02
CA ASN A 225 17.45 31.14 19.97
C ASN A 225 15.90 31.17 20.15
N LYS A 226 15.26 29.99 20.20
CA LYS A 226 13.81 29.83 20.47
C LYS A 226 13.53 29.16 21.82
N GLY A 227 14.55 29.05 22.69
CA GLY A 227 14.39 28.61 24.07
C GLY A 227 14.69 27.13 24.34
N TYR A 228 15.05 26.35 23.34
CA TYR A 228 15.54 24.99 23.60
C TYR A 228 16.91 25.04 24.27
N LYS A 229 17.18 24.10 25.17
CA LYS A 229 18.51 23.88 25.73
C LYS A 229 19.34 22.97 24.82
N ALA A 230 20.65 22.99 24.92
CA ALA A 230 21.54 22.12 24.16
C ALA A 230 21.18 20.63 24.36
N SER A 231 20.82 20.23 25.58
CA SER A 231 20.35 18.86 25.90
C SER A 231 19.00 18.47 25.29
N GLN A 232 18.23 19.41 24.78
CA GLN A 232 16.92 19.20 24.15
C GLN A 232 16.98 19.13 22.63
N ARG A 233 18.17 18.94 22.05
CA ARG A 233 18.35 18.86 20.57
C ARG A 233 17.51 17.74 19.95
N ALA A 234 17.40 16.60 20.61
CA ALA A 234 16.56 15.49 20.16
C ALA A 234 15.06 15.86 20.13
N ASP A 235 14.58 16.60 21.13
CA ASP A 235 13.20 17.09 21.18
C ASP A 235 12.92 18.10 20.07
N TRP A 236 13.87 19.00 19.83
CA TRP A 236 13.79 19.95 18.72
C TRP A 236 13.76 19.26 17.34
N ARG A 237 14.56 18.21 17.14
CA ARG A 237 14.53 17.41 15.91
C ARG A 237 13.16 16.74 15.72
N ARG A 238 12.60 16.12 16.75
CA ARG A 238 11.24 15.54 16.72
C ARG A 238 10.19 16.59 16.40
N GLU A 239 10.27 17.76 17.01
CA GLU A 239 9.31 18.83 16.74
C GLU A 239 9.41 19.34 15.29
N ASN A 240 10.58 19.34 14.65
CA ASN A 240 10.72 19.69 13.23
C ASN A 240 10.00 18.67 12.33
N VAL A 241 10.12 17.37 12.64
CA VAL A 241 9.39 16.32 11.91
C VAL A 241 7.90 16.42 12.18
N ASN A 242 7.48 16.64 13.43
CA ASN A 242 6.08 16.87 13.81
C ASN A 242 5.46 18.03 13.01
N LYS A 243 6.17 19.14 12.88
CA LYS A 243 5.74 20.29 12.07
C LYS A 243 5.54 19.90 10.60
N LEU A 244 6.49 19.16 10.02
CA LEU A 244 6.35 18.71 8.63
C LEU A 244 5.09 17.84 8.45
N VAL A 245 4.92 16.82 9.28
CA VAL A 245 3.78 15.89 9.17
C VAL A 245 2.45 16.65 9.32
N ARG A 246 2.34 17.53 10.30
CA ARG A 246 1.16 18.38 10.52
C ARG A 246 0.88 19.30 9.33
N GLU A 247 1.90 19.96 8.80
CA GLU A 247 1.76 20.90 7.68
C GLU A 247 1.41 20.20 6.37
N ILE A 248 1.95 18.99 6.13
CA ILE A 248 1.55 18.14 4.99
C ILE A 248 0.07 17.76 5.10
N LYS A 249 -0.38 17.27 6.27
CA LYS A 249 -1.80 16.95 6.48
C LYS A 249 -2.69 18.15 6.18
N ARG A 250 -2.32 19.32 6.70
CA ARG A 250 -3.04 20.57 6.43
C ARG A 250 -3.05 20.93 4.93
N THR A 251 -1.91 20.78 4.26
CA THR A 251 -1.77 21.05 2.81
C THR A 251 -2.71 20.15 2.00
N ILE A 252 -2.77 18.87 2.32
CA ILE A 252 -3.67 17.91 1.67
C ILE A 252 -5.13 18.30 1.90
N LEU A 253 -5.52 18.55 3.15
CA LEU A 253 -6.90 18.92 3.49
C LEU A 253 -7.38 20.19 2.78
N LEU A 254 -6.49 21.18 2.61
CA LEU A 254 -6.80 22.42 1.90
C LEU A 254 -6.85 22.25 0.37
N SER A 255 -6.26 21.20 -0.17
CA SER A 255 -6.22 20.94 -1.63
C SER A 255 -7.34 19.99 -2.05
N LYS A 256 -7.35 18.77 -1.48
CA LYS A 256 -8.36 17.72 -1.71
C LYS A 256 -8.58 16.93 -0.42
N PRO A 257 -9.61 17.23 0.36
CA PRO A 257 -9.81 16.67 1.71
C PRO A 257 -10.04 15.15 1.75
N TRP A 258 -10.32 14.54 0.62
CA TRP A 258 -10.49 13.08 0.49
C TRP A 258 -9.18 12.33 0.24
N VAL A 259 -8.09 13.02 -0.09
CA VAL A 259 -6.78 12.40 -0.26
C VAL A 259 -6.19 12.09 1.11
N ARG A 260 -5.82 10.83 1.31
CA ARG A 260 -5.27 10.37 2.59
C ARG A 260 -3.78 10.68 2.72
N PHE A 261 -3.32 10.75 3.94
CA PHE A 261 -1.90 10.84 4.25
C PHE A 261 -1.47 9.66 5.10
N GLY A 262 -0.50 8.89 4.64
CA GLY A 262 0.03 7.74 5.34
C GLY A 262 1.54 7.73 5.44
N ILE A 263 2.03 6.98 6.44
CA ILE A 263 3.47 6.83 6.69
C ILE A 263 3.77 5.35 6.94
N SER A 264 4.90 4.88 6.39
CA SER A 264 5.48 3.58 6.73
C SER A 264 6.75 3.78 7.58
N PRO A 265 6.59 3.90 8.92
CA PRO A 265 7.71 4.09 9.82
C PRO A 265 8.53 2.81 9.97
N PHE A 266 9.75 2.95 10.48
CA PHE A 266 10.56 1.81 10.91
C PHE A 266 9.80 0.89 11.89
N GLY A 267 10.04 -0.42 11.86
CA GLY A 267 9.23 -1.40 12.59
C GLY A 267 9.26 -1.29 14.12
N ILE A 268 10.31 -0.68 14.70
CA ILE A 268 10.44 -0.46 16.16
C ILE A 268 10.17 1.02 16.46
N TYR A 269 9.12 1.32 17.23
CA TYR A 269 8.89 2.68 17.70
C TYR A 269 9.92 3.08 18.75
N ARG A 270 9.94 2.35 19.89
CA ARG A 270 10.96 2.44 20.96
C ARG A 270 11.18 1.07 21.60
N ASN A 271 12.42 0.79 21.97
CA ASN A 271 12.73 -0.38 22.77
C ASN A 271 12.24 -0.18 24.21
N LYS A 272 11.82 -1.25 24.89
CA LYS A 272 11.37 -1.19 26.28
C LYS A 272 12.41 -0.56 27.21
N LYS A 273 13.69 -0.90 27.00
CA LYS A 273 14.81 -0.34 27.79
C LYS A 273 15.06 1.16 27.57
N SER A 274 14.56 1.72 26.47
CA SER A 274 14.71 3.15 26.13
C SER A 274 13.56 4.01 26.68
N THR A 275 12.52 3.39 27.23
CA THR A 275 11.36 4.10 27.80
C THR A 275 11.42 4.07 29.33
N PRO A 276 11.32 5.23 30.01
CA PRO A 276 11.35 5.29 31.48
C PRO A 276 10.28 4.46 32.17
N ASP A 277 9.10 4.37 31.55
CA ASP A 277 7.92 3.64 32.02
C ASP A 277 7.82 2.20 31.48
N GLY A 278 8.78 1.77 30.67
CA GLY A 278 8.79 0.45 30.05
C GLY A 278 7.71 0.22 28.99
N SER A 279 7.09 1.29 28.46
CA SER A 279 6.00 1.20 27.47
C SER A 279 6.46 0.80 26.06
N GLY A 280 7.76 0.82 25.77
CA GLY A 280 8.32 0.37 24.50
C GLY A 280 8.16 -1.13 24.27
N SER A 281 8.40 -1.58 23.03
CA SER A 281 8.38 -3.00 22.68
C SER A 281 9.59 -3.75 23.27
N ASN A 282 9.42 -5.03 23.57
CA ASN A 282 10.52 -5.89 24.03
C ASN A 282 11.44 -6.24 22.83
N THR A 283 12.19 -5.25 22.39
CA THR A 283 13.07 -5.30 21.21
C THR A 283 14.42 -4.67 21.51
N ASN A 284 15.37 -4.85 20.59
CA ASN A 284 16.69 -4.27 20.65
C ASN A 284 17.17 -3.90 19.23
N GLY A 285 16.98 -2.67 18.83
CA GLY A 285 17.37 -2.20 17.50
C GLY A 285 17.16 -0.69 17.35
N LEU A 286 17.37 -0.20 16.13
CA LEU A 286 17.08 1.17 15.74
C LEU A 286 15.63 1.54 16.04
N GLN A 287 15.36 2.77 16.42
CA GLN A 287 14.08 3.25 16.92
C GLN A 287 13.59 4.48 16.16
N ASN A 288 12.29 4.54 15.90
CA ASN A 288 11.70 5.75 15.29
C ASN A 288 11.91 6.99 16.15
N TYR A 289 11.55 6.91 17.43
CA TYR A 289 11.49 8.06 18.33
C TYR A 289 12.88 8.61 18.68
N ASP A 290 13.80 7.73 19.06
CA ASP A 290 15.11 8.14 19.60
C ASP A 290 16.16 8.33 18.50
N ASP A 291 16.13 7.53 17.42
CA ASP A 291 17.17 7.51 16.40
C ASP A 291 16.76 8.27 15.12
N LEU A 292 15.47 8.18 14.73
CA LEU A 292 14.96 8.82 13.51
C LEU A 292 14.13 10.08 13.82
N TYR A 293 13.96 10.42 15.08
CA TYR A 293 13.20 11.57 15.58
C TYR A 293 11.76 11.61 15.05
N ALA A 294 11.16 10.44 14.84
CA ALA A 294 9.82 10.24 14.31
C ALA A 294 8.84 9.82 15.41
N ASP A 295 7.99 10.75 15.87
CA ASP A 295 7.00 10.50 16.92
C ASP A 295 5.67 10.02 16.35
N VAL A 296 5.66 8.81 15.80
CA VAL A 296 4.52 8.22 15.09
C VAL A 296 3.29 8.12 15.97
N THR A 297 3.46 7.79 17.26
CA THR A 297 2.33 7.68 18.21
C THR A 297 1.66 9.03 18.43
N HIS A 298 2.42 10.09 18.47
CA HIS A 298 1.90 11.46 18.52
C HIS A 298 1.09 11.79 17.25
N TRP A 299 1.61 11.49 16.06
CA TRP A 299 0.90 11.75 14.81
C TRP A 299 -0.42 11.00 14.70
N VAL A 300 -0.44 9.74 15.17
CA VAL A 300 -1.66 8.95 15.28
C VAL A 300 -2.63 9.59 16.27
N LYS A 301 -2.18 9.95 17.47
CA LYS A 301 -2.99 10.58 18.51
C LYS A 301 -3.64 11.88 18.04
N GLU A 302 -2.89 12.72 17.35
CA GLU A 302 -3.37 14.01 16.84
C GLU A 302 -4.19 13.88 15.53
N GLY A 303 -4.23 12.68 14.90
CA GLY A 303 -4.93 12.45 13.64
C GLY A 303 -4.27 13.15 12.45
N TRP A 304 -2.94 13.34 12.50
CA TRP A 304 -2.20 13.93 11.39
C TRP A 304 -1.92 12.96 10.26
N ILE A 305 -2.10 11.67 10.49
CA ILE A 305 -2.02 10.62 9.47
C ILE A 305 -3.30 9.80 9.46
N ASP A 306 -3.73 9.38 8.26
CA ASP A 306 -4.94 8.59 8.06
C ASP A 306 -4.66 7.08 8.10
N TYR A 307 -3.41 6.68 7.82
CA TYR A 307 -2.96 5.31 7.99
C TYR A 307 -1.47 5.24 8.34
N ASN A 308 -1.13 4.15 9.01
CA ASN A 308 0.19 3.83 9.50
C ASN A 308 0.58 2.42 9.04
N ILE A 309 1.76 2.25 8.40
CA ILE A 309 2.25 0.96 7.89
C ILE A 309 3.64 0.68 8.48
N PRO A 310 3.77 0.31 9.76
CA PRO A 310 5.09 -0.01 10.32
C PRO A 310 5.75 -1.16 9.55
N GLN A 311 7.03 -0.99 9.23
CA GLN A 311 7.85 -1.94 8.46
C GLN A 311 8.32 -3.09 9.36
N ILE A 312 7.44 -4.06 9.65
CA ILE A 312 7.75 -5.21 10.50
C ILE A 312 8.38 -6.32 9.64
N TYR A 313 9.62 -6.11 9.22
CA TYR A 313 10.29 -6.94 8.21
C TYR A 313 10.98 -8.19 8.76
N TRP A 314 10.95 -8.41 10.07
CA TRP A 314 11.59 -9.56 10.71
C TRP A 314 10.71 -10.81 10.73
N GLU A 315 11.34 -11.94 11.05
CA GLU A 315 10.67 -13.22 11.21
C GLU A 315 9.98 -13.31 12.59
N ILE A 316 9.00 -14.19 12.69
CA ILE A 316 8.46 -14.63 13.98
C ILE A 316 9.59 -15.39 14.71
N GLY A 317 9.88 -14.98 15.94
CA GLY A 317 10.97 -15.52 16.75
C GLY A 317 12.31 -14.83 16.54
N HIS A 318 12.38 -13.70 15.80
CA HIS A 318 13.63 -12.96 15.66
C HIS A 318 14.11 -12.39 17.00
N PRO A 319 15.38 -12.66 17.45
CA PRO A 319 15.81 -12.38 18.82
C PRO A 319 15.72 -10.91 19.24
N ALA A 320 16.01 -10.00 18.30
CA ALA A 320 16.05 -8.55 18.59
C ALA A 320 14.77 -7.81 18.20
N ALA A 321 13.92 -8.37 17.33
CA ALA A 321 12.76 -7.68 16.78
C ALA A 321 11.70 -8.70 16.31
N ASP A 322 11.20 -9.51 17.26
CA ASP A 322 10.19 -10.53 16.97
C ASP A 322 8.92 -9.92 16.37
N TYR A 323 8.47 -10.49 15.26
CA TYR A 323 7.30 -10.04 14.51
C TYR A 323 6.03 -9.97 15.38
N ILE A 324 5.77 -11.00 16.20
CA ILE A 324 4.57 -11.05 17.07
C ILE A 324 4.63 -9.96 18.13
N THR A 325 5.78 -9.76 18.75
CA THR A 325 6.01 -8.69 19.73
C THR A 325 5.74 -7.31 19.13
N LEU A 326 6.24 -7.08 17.93
CA LEU A 326 6.07 -5.77 17.25
C LEU A 326 4.63 -5.51 16.83
N ILE A 327 3.97 -6.46 16.17
CA ILE A 327 2.59 -6.26 15.71
C ILE A 327 1.62 -6.08 16.89
N GLN A 328 1.83 -6.79 18.00
CA GLN A 328 1.06 -6.58 19.24
C GLN A 328 1.27 -5.18 19.80
N TRP A 329 2.51 -4.72 19.81
CA TRP A 329 2.83 -3.37 20.29
C TRP A 329 2.14 -2.30 19.45
N TRP A 330 2.26 -2.38 18.12
CA TRP A 330 1.61 -1.43 17.20
C TRP A 330 0.09 -1.49 17.29
N ASN A 331 -0.50 -2.67 17.35
CA ASN A 331 -1.95 -2.86 17.51
C ASN A 331 -2.50 -2.26 18.81
N LYS A 332 -1.68 -2.25 19.89
CA LYS A 332 -2.07 -1.67 21.17
C LYS A 332 -1.87 -0.16 21.21
N ASN A 333 -0.75 0.35 20.70
CA ASN A 333 -0.26 1.69 21.05
C ASN A 333 -0.37 2.72 19.92
N ALA A 334 -0.49 2.29 18.66
CA ALA A 334 -0.51 3.20 17.51
C ALA A 334 -1.76 3.06 16.66
N THR A 335 -2.89 2.97 17.34
CA THR A 335 -4.22 2.90 16.72
C THR A 335 -5.14 3.91 17.34
N ARG A 336 -5.93 4.56 16.49
CA ARG A 336 -6.97 5.51 16.84
C ARG A 336 -8.15 5.30 15.90
N GLU A 337 -9.36 5.64 16.32
CA GLU A 337 -10.45 5.81 15.37
C GLU A 337 -10.07 6.89 14.36
N GLY A 338 -10.13 6.55 13.07
CA GLY A 338 -9.70 7.43 11.99
C GLY A 338 -8.25 7.28 11.53
N THR A 339 -7.43 6.45 12.18
CA THR A 339 -6.11 6.08 11.66
C THR A 339 -6.03 4.57 11.50
N HIS A 340 -5.93 4.09 10.27
CA HIS A 340 -5.81 2.67 9.99
C HIS A 340 -4.40 2.16 10.27
N LEU A 341 -4.30 0.96 10.84
CA LEU A 341 -3.06 0.22 10.97
C LEU A 341 -3.00 -0.87 9.89
N TYR A 342 -2.02 -0.79 9.02
CA TYR A 342 -1.64 -1.85 8.08
C TYR A 342 -0.25 -2.36 8.45
N ILE A 343 0.10 -3.57 8.08
CA ILE A 343 1.40 -4.15 8.43
C ILE A 343 2.29 -4.25 7.20
N GLY A 344 3.47 -3.64 7.28
CA GLY A 344 4.50 -3.79 6.25
C GLY A 344 5.22 -5.12 6.39
N GLN A 345 5.25 -5.92 5.33
CA GLN A 345 5.90 -7.22 5.29
C GLN A 345 7.00 -7.27 4.24
N ASP A 346 8.19 -7.71 4.64
CA ASP A 346 9.25 -8.13 3.71
C ASP A 346 8.91 -9.52 3.16
N VAL A 347 8.59 -9.58 1.87
CA VAL A 347 8.17 -10.83 1.21
C VAL A 347 9.31 -11.83 1.14
N ALA A 348 10.53 -11.40 0.77
CA ALA A 348 11.67 -12.30 0.60
C ALA A 348 12.02 -12.99 1.93
N ARG A 349 12.10 -12.22 3.03
CA ARG A 349 12.35 -12.76 4.37
C ARG A 349 11.23 -13.67 4.86
N THR A 350 9.98 -13.25 4.67
CA THR A 350 8.79 -14.03 5.06
C THR A 350 8.75 -15.38 4.36
N MET A 351 9.01 -15.40 3.05
CA MET A 351 9.03 -16.63 2.25
C MET A 351 10.28 -17.49 2.52
N LYS A 352 11.42 -16.85 2.82
CA LYS A 352 12.62 -17.58 3.23
C LYS A 352 12.41 -18.36 4.55
N ALA A 353 11.68 -17.75 5.48
CA ALA A 353 11.38 -18.33 6.78
C ALA A 353 10.14 -19.26 6.77
N ASP A 354 9.45 -19.43 5.66
CA ASP A 354 8.18 -20.17 5.51
C ASP A 354 7.11 -19.72 6.52
N GLN A 355 6.98 -18.40 6.71
CA GLN A 355 6.10 -17.86 7.74
C GLN A 355 4.88 -17.08 7.20
N LEU A 356 4.64 -17.10 5.89
CA LEU A 356 3.53 -16.33 5.28
C LEU A 356 2.19 -16.70 5.94
N THR A 357 1.88 -17.97 6.07
CA THR A 357 0.62 -18.46 6.67
C THR A 357 0.46 -17.93 8.09
N ARG A 358 1.48 -18.10 8.94
CA ARG A 358 1.42 -17.68 10.35
C ARG A 358 1.22 -16.18 10.48
N LYS A 359 1.92 -15.37 9.68
CA LYS A 359 1.80 -13.91 9.68
C LYS A 359 0.42 -13.47 9.24
N MET A 360 -0.09 -13.95 8.08
CA MET A 360 -1.41 -13.58 7.54
C MET A 360 -2.56 -13.93 8.50
N LEU A 361 -2.53 -15.13 9.10
CA LEU A 361 -3.54 -15.53 10.07
C LEU A 361 -3.47 -14.72 11.36
N TYR A 362 -2.25 -14.43 11.83
CA TYR A 362 -2.06 -13.65 13.04
C TYR A 362 -2.55 -12.21 12.86
N GLU A 363 -2.23 -11.55 11.74
CA GLU A 363 -2.74 -10.22 11.39
C GLU A 363 -4.26 -10.17 11.43
N ARG A 364 -4.93 -11.12 10.78
CA ARG A 364 -6.38 -11.20 10.72
C ARG A 364 -7.05 -11.51 12.06
N SER A 365 -6.31 -12.03 13.04
CA SER A 365 -6.79 -12.22 14.42
C SER A 365 -6.85 -10.92 15.21
N LEU A 366 -6.15 -9.86 14.79
CA LEU A 366 -6.06 -8.58 15.47
C LEU A 366 -7.11 -7.60 14.93
N SER A 367 -8.06 -7.20 15.75
CA SER A 367 -9.23 -6.39 15.34
C SER A 367 -8.89 -5.00 14.78
N LYS A 368 -7.75 -4.42 15.19
CA LYS A 368 -7.33 -3.09 14.77
C LYS A 368 -6.41 -3.10 13.54
N VAL A 369 -5.81 -4.24 13.19
CA VAL A 369 -5.07 -4.41 11.94
C VAL A 369 -6.09 -4.51 10.79
N LYS A 370 -5.95 -3.63 9.80
CA LYS A 370 -6.90 -3.50 8.67
C LYS A 370 -6.32 -3.97 7.34
N GLY A 371 -5.19 -4.68 7.36
CA GLY A 371 -4.54 -5.26 6.20
C GLY A 371 -3.03 -5.13 6.24
N ASN A 372 -2.41 -5.34 5.10
CA ASN A 372 -0.96 -5.38 4.97
C ASN A 372 -0.46 -4.73 3.68
N CYS A 373 0.84 -4.49 3.63
CA CYS A 373 1.54 -4.01 2.46
C CYS A 373 2.83 -4.80 2.26
N PHE A 374 3.07 -5.26 1.04
CA PHE A 374 4.18 -6.15 0.69
C PHE A 374 5.35 -5.39 0.09
N TRP A 375 6.53 -5.65 0.62
CA TRP A 375 7.81 -5.11 0.17
C TRP A 375 8.75 -6.21 -0.32
N PRO A 376 9.37 -6.03 -1.50
CA PRO A 376 8.91 -5.17 -2.60
C PRO A 376 7.89 -5.92 -3.49
N ALA A 377 7.13 -5.19 -4.31
CA ALA A 377 6.19 -5.78 -5.25
C ALA A 377 6.81 -6.80 -6.20
N ASN A 378 8.09 -6.62 -6.56
CA ASN A 378 8.83 -7.51 -7.44
C ASN A 378 8.86 -8.97 -6.94
N GLU A 379 8.89 -9.21 -5.64
CA GLU A 379 8.85 -10.55 -5.07
C GLU A 379 7.54 -11.29 -5.39
N ILE A 380 6.41 -10.55 -5.45
CA ILE A 380 5.11 -11.09 -5.88
C ILE A 380 5.14 -11.30 -7.40
N LEU A 381 5.64 -10.33 -8.17
CA LEU A 381 5.71 -10.40 -9.63
C LEU A 381 6.57 -11.59 -10.12
N TRP A 382 7.62 -11.92 -9.41
CA TRP A 382 8.49 -13.09 -9.68
C TRP A 382 7.94 -14.39 -9.10
N ASN A 383 6.83 -14.32 -8.35
CA ASN A 383 6.27 -15.46 -7.62
C ASN A 383 7.31 -16.16 -6.72
N ASN A 384 8.15 -15.36 -6.03
CA ASN A 384 9.23 -15.88 -5.20
C ASN A 384 8.69 -16.94 -4.21
N LYS A 385 9.25 -18.16 -4.27
CA LYS A 385 8.82 -19.32 -3.49
C LYS A 385 7.30 -19.56 -3.47
N GLY A 386 6.59 -19.19 -4.55
CA GLY A 386 5.16 -19.41 -4.68
C GLY A 386 4.28 -18.41 -3.90
N VAL A 387 4.79 -17.24 -3.54
CA VAL A 387 4.02 -16.22 -2.81
C VAL A 387 2.77 -15.78 -3.56
N ALA A 388 2.88 -15.49 -4.87
CA ALA A 388 1.72 -15.07 -5.65
C ALA A 388 0.65 -16.16 -5.75
N ASP A 389 1.06 -17.42 -5.86
CA ASP A 389 0.14 -18.56 -5.85
C ASP A 389 -0.53 -18.74 -4.48
N SER A 390 0.21 -18.56 -3.39
CA SER A 390 -0.33 -18.58 -2.03
C SER A 390 -1.35 -17.47 -1.80
N LEU A 391 -1.05 -16.24 -2.28
CA LEU A 391 -2.00 -15.13 -2.21
C LEU A 391 -3.27 -15.46 -2.98
N LYS A 392 -3.18 -15.83 -4.25
CA LYS A 392 -4.34 -16.13 -5.12
C LYS A 392 -5.22 -17.27 -4.62
N ARG A 393 -4.60 -18.36 -4.14
CA ARG A 393 -5.34 -19.59 -3.78
C ARG A 393 -5.89 -19.56 -2.36
N ASN A 394 -5.21 -18.83 -1.45
CA ASN A 394 -5.51 -18.88 -0.02
C ASN A 394 -5.95 -17.51 0.53
N TYR A 395 -5.02 -16.57 0.69
CA TYR A 395 -5.26 -15.37 1.51
C TYR A 395 -6.06 -14.29 0.78
N HIS A 396 -5.90 -14.17 -0.53
CA HIS A 396 -6.60 -13.20 -1.38
C HIS A 396 -7.53 -13.89 -2.38
N ARG A 397 -8.03 -15.07 -2.04
CA ARG A 397 -8.91 -15.87 -2.89
C ARG A 397 -10.15 -15.10 -3.36
N TYR A 398 -10.70 -14.29 -2.49
CA TYR A 398 -11.83 -13.42 -2.79
C TYR A 398 -11.40 -11.96 -2.84
N PRO A 399 -12.09 -11.12 -3.64
CA PRO A 399 -11.86 -9.69 -3.64
C PRO A 399 -12.05 -9.09 -2.24
N ALA A 400 -11.26 -8.08 -1.91
CA ALA A 400 -11.47 -7.29 -0.70
C ALA A 400 -11.58 -5.82 -1.07
N LEU A 401 -12.48 -5.13 -0.39
CA LEU A 401 -12.63 -3.68 -0.49
C LEU A 401 -11.68 -3.00 0.50
N ILE A 402 -11.24 -1.81 0.18
CA ILE A 402 -10.47 -0.97 1.13
C ILE A 402 -11.35 -0.68 2.36
N PRO A 403 -10.81 -0.70 3.58
CA PRO A 403 -11.54 -0.31 4.79
C PRO A 403 -12.00 1.15 4.72
N PRO A 404 -13.24 1.48 5.14
CA PRO A 404 -13.79 2.83 5.02
C PRO A 404 -13.11 3.82 5.98
N TYR A 405 -12.91 5.05 5.51
CA TYR A 405 -12.38 6.18 6.29
C TYR A 405 -13.52 7.02 6.85
N THR A 406 -14.30 6.43 7.73
CA THR A 406 -15.55 7.01 8.29
C THR A 406 -15.35 8.33 9.05
N HIS A 407 -14.13 8.61 9.52
CA HIS A 407 -13.79 9.88 10.17
C HIS A 407 -13.68 11.05 9.17
N LEU A 408 -13.42 10.78 7.89
CA LEU A 408 -13.42 11.79 6.84
C LEU A 408 -14.84 12.04 6.31
N HIS A 409 -15.60 10.96 6.14
CA HIS A 409 -17.00 10.97 5.73
C HIS A 409 -17.66 9.64 6.12
N ASN A 410 -18.88 9.65 6.65
CA ASN A 410 -19.55 8.46 7.18
C ASN A 410 -20.92 8.16 6.54
N ARG A 411 -21.24 8.80 5.43
CA ARG A 411 -22.47 8.55 4.68
C ARG A 411 -22.16 7.81 3.41
N ALA A 412 -22.87 6.72 3.16
CA ALA A 412 -22.75 6.00 1.90
C ALA A 412 -23.38 6.77 0.74
N PRO A 413 -22.92 6.61 -0.50
CA PRO A 413 -23.49 7.24 -1.67
C PRO A 413 -24.90 6.72 -1.94
N GLN A 414 -25.64 7.41 -2.80
CA GLN A 414 -26.98 6.96 -3.19
C GLN A 414 -26.95 5.60 -3.88
N GLU A 415 -28.04 4.84 -3.73
CA GLU A 415 -28.21 3.57 -4.44
C GLU A 415 -28.27 3.77 -5.96
N VAL A 416 -27.84 2.74 -6.68
CA VAL A 416 -27.96 2.70 -8.13
C VAL A 416 -29.43 2.74 -8.57
N LYS A 417 -29.70 3.43 -9.68
CA LYS A 417 -31.04 3.54 -10.28
C LYS A 417 -31.16 2.63 -11.51
N LYS A 418 -32.37 2.27 -11.91
CA LYS A 418 -32.70 1.55 -13.15
C LYS A 418 -31.87 0.27 -13.37
N LEU A 419 -31.68 -0.53 -12.33
CA LEU A 419 -30.99 -1.82 -12.45
C LEU A 419 -31.78 -2.77 -13.35
N LYS A 420 -31.27 -3.06 -14.55
CA LYS A 420 -31.92 -3.90 -15.57
C LYS A 420 -30.94 -4.86 -16.23
N THR A 421 -31.47 -5.88 -16.88
CA THR A 421 -30.69 -6.76 -17.76
C THR A 421 -31.12 -6.58 -19.19
N GLU A 422 -30.18 -6.68 -20.12
CA GLU A 422 -30.40 -6.46 -21.54
C GLU A 422 -29.42 -7.26 -22.37
N TRP A 423 -29.87 -7.76 -23.53
CA TRP A 423 -28.99 -8.34 -24.52
C TRP A 423 -28.36 -7.24 -25.38
N THR A 424 -27.05 -7.27 -25.52
CA THR A 424 -26.27 -6.35 -26.33
C THR A 424 -25.38 -7.14 -27.30
N ALA A 425 -24.69 -6.45 -28.20
CA ALA A 425 -23.68 -7.06 -29.07
C ALA A 425 -22.55 -7.77 -28.30
N GLN A 426 -22.30 -7.38 -27.04
CA GLN A 426 -21.28 -7.98 -26.15
C GLN A 426 -21.80 -9.20 -25.36
N GLY A 427 -23.12 -9.44 -25.35
CA GLY A 427 -23.77 -10.51 -24.61
C GLY A 427 -24.84 -10.01 -23.65
N TYR A 428 -25.19 -10.84 -22.67
CA TYR A 428 -26.22 -10.53 -21.67
C TYR A 428 -25.63 -9.65 -20.58
N MET A 429 -26.10 -8.41 -20.50
CA MET A 429 -25.51 -7.38 -19.63
C MET A 429 -26.44 -7.00 -18.48
N LEU A 430 -25.87 -6.73 -17.33
CA LEU A 430 -26.50 -6.04 -16.21
C LEU A 430 -26.12 -4.56 -16.29
N HIS A 431 -27.09 -3.65 -16.34
CA HIS A 431 -26.89 -2.20 -16.43
C HIS A 431 -27.56 -1.48 -15.27
N TRP A 432 -26.97 -0.36 -14.87
CA TRP A 432 -27.55 0.54 -13.89
C TRP A 432 -27.18 1.99 -14.19
N GLN A 433 -27.82 2.92 -13.50
CA GLN A 433 -27.49 4.33 -13.49
C GLN A 433 -27.04 4.77 -12.10
N ALA A 434 -26.02 5.61 -12.02
CA ALA A 434 -25.55 6.22 -10.79
C ALA A 434 -24.94 7.60 -11.11
N GLU A 435 -24.98 8.48 -10.12
CA GLU A 435 -24.23 9.73 -10.18
C GLU A 435 -22.80 9.47 -9.77
N GLN A 436 -21.85 9.80 -10.65
CA GLN A 436 -20.42 9.66 -10.44
C GLN A 436 -19.72 11.00 -10.63
N SER A 437 -18.63 11.25 -9.91
CA SER A 437 -17.82 12.45 -10.08
C SER A 437 -16.37 12.20 -9.66
N LYS A 438 -15.44 12.80 -10.36
CA LYS A 438 -14.03 12.83 -9.97
C LYS A 438 -13.74 13.90 -8.91
N THR A 439 -14.60 14.92 -8.79
CA THR A 439 -14.40 16.07 -7.92
C THR A 439 -15.32 16.10 -6.70
N ASN A 440 -16.45 15.39 -6.73
CA ASN A 440 -17.31 15.20 -5.57
C ASN A 440 -17.05 13.81 -4.95
N PRO A 441 -16.34 13.73 -3.82
CA PRO A 441 -15.94 12.47 -3.21
C PRO A 441 -17.08 11.67 -2.56
N GLU A 442 -18.25 12.28 -2.38
CA GLU A 442 -19.43 11.65 -1.78
C GLU A 442 -20.29 10.87 -2.78
N LEU A 443 -20.05 11.09 -4.08
CA LEU A 443 -20.73 10.34 -5.14
C LEU A 443 -20.04 9.00 -5.37
N ALA A 444 -20.73 8.10 -6.09
CA ALA A 444 -20.19 6.79 -6.41
C ALA A 444 -18.84 6.90 -7.15
N SER A 445 -17.82 6.26 -6.60
CA SER A 445 -16.50 6.13 -7.21
C SER A 445 -16.36 4.79 -7.95
N TYR A 446 -16.98 3.76 -7.40
CA TYR A 446 -17.02 2.42 -7.99
C TYR A 446 -18.21 1.61 -7.47
N PHE A 447 -18.44 0.44 -8.06
CA PHE A 447 -19.56 -0.45 -7.75
C PHE A 447 -19.04 -1.83 -7.37
N VAL A 448 -19.76 -2.50 -6.47
CA VAL A 448 -19.51 -3.90 -6.12
C VAL A 448 -20.72 -4.74 -6.54
N ILE A 449 -20.43 -5.81 -7.26
CA ILE A 449 -21.45 -6.69 -7.78
C ILE A 449 -21.38 -8.00 -7.01
N TYR A 450 -22.48 -8.33 -6.34
CA TYR A 450 -22.64 -9.56 -5.58
C TYR A 450 -23.56 -10.51 -6.34
N ARG A 451 -23.31 -11.81 -6.22
CA ARG A 451 -24.18 -12.87 -6.73
C ARG A 451 -24.55 -13.86 -5.63
N PHE A 452 -25.86 -14.04 -5.44
CA PHE A 452 -26.44 -14.99 -4.51
C PHE A 452 -27.28 -16.02 -5.25
N GLU A 453 -27.41 -17.25 -4.72
CA GLU A 453 -28.40 -18.19 -5.19
C GLU A 453 -29.81 -17.61 -5.00
N ASN A 454 -30.79 -18.04 -5.84
CA ASN A 454 -32.11 -17.39 -5.91
C ASN A 454 -32.84 -17.26 -4.55
N LYS A 455 -32.69 -18.26 -3.67
CA LYS A 455 -33.33 -18.28 -2.33
C LYS A 455 -32.39 -17.98 -1.19
N GLU A 456 -31.12 -17.74 -1.49
CA GLU A 456 -30.10 -17.43 -0.48
C GLU A 456 -30.36 -16.05 0.14
N PRO A 457 -30.25 -15.89 1.48
CA PRO A 457 -30.29 -14.60 2.12
C PRO A 457 -29.15 -13.70 1.61
N VAL A 458 -29.45 -12.41 1.40
CA VAL A 458 -28.42 -11.44 1.01
C VAL A 458 -27.53 -11.14 2.22
N ASN A 459 -26.26 -11.48 2.11
CA ASN A 459 -25.24 -11.14 3.08
C ASN A 459 -24.08 -10.44 2.35
N LEU A 460 -24.07 -9.12 2.40
CA LEU A 460 -23.05 -8.30 1.76
C LEU A 460 -21.68 -8.38 2.48
N ASP A 461 -21.60 -8.96 3.69
CA ASP A 461 -20.34 -9.15 4.40
C ASP A 461 -19.56 -10.39 4.00
N ASP A 462 -20.18 -11.25 3.15
CA ASP A 462 -19.52 -12.43 2.61
C ASP A 462 -18.72 -12.08 1.34
N PRO A 463 -17.38 -12.03 1.39
CA PRO A 463 -16.55 -11.69 0.22
C PRO A 463 -16.63 -12.74 -0.89
N SER A 464 -17.06 -13.96 -0.60
CA SER A 464 -17.24 -15.02 -1.61
C SER A 464 -18.37 -14.71 -2.59
N LYS A 465 -19.25 -13.79 -2.25
CA LYS A 465 -20.36 -13.34 -3.09
C LYS A 465 -19.99 -12.19 -4.04
N ILE A 466 -18.83 -11.57 -3.85
CA ILE A 466 -18.34 -10.52 -4.75
C ILE A 466 -17.86 -11.19 -6.05
N VAL A 467 -18.55 -10.89 -7.15
CA VAL A 467 -18.20 -11.40 -8.49
C VAL A 467 -17.45 -10.36 -9.33
N ALA A 468 -17.60 -9.06 -9.01
CA ALA A 468 -16.84 -7.99 -9.64
C ALA A 468 -16.81 -6.74 -8.76
N VAL A 469 -15.73 -5.96 -8.93
CA VAL A 469 -15.60 -4.57 -8.50
C VAL A 469 -15.28 -3.76 -9.75
N THR A 470 -16.05 -2.71 -10.06
CA THR A 470 -15.93 -1.97 -11.33
C THR A 470 -16.27 -0.49 -11.16
N ARG A 471 -15.68 0.36 -12.00
CA ARG A 471 -16.06 1.78 -12.14
C ARG A 471 -17.10 2.00 -13.24
N GLU A 472 -17.33 0.97 -14.06
CA GLU A 472 -18.34 1.00 -15.12
C GLU A 472 -19.75 0.82 -14.54
N THR A 473 -20.77 1.28 -15.25
CA THR A 473 -22.19 1.14 -14.90
C THR A 473 -22.85 -0.06 -15.58
N ASN A 474 -22.05 -1.07 -15.91
CA ASN A 474 -22.50 -2.32 -16.53
C ASN A 474 -21.61 -3.50 -16.11
N TYR A 475 -22.13 -4.70 -16.31
CA TYR A 475 -21.42 -5.96 -16.04
C TYR A 475 -21.90 -7.06 -16.99
N LEU A 476 -20.95 -7.73 -17.65
CA LEU A 476 -21.24 -8.87 -18.50
C LEU A 476 -21.59 -10.08 -17.65
N LEU A 477 -22.84 -10.54 -17.75
CA LEU A 477 -23.33 -11.69 -17.03
C LEU A 477 -22.82 -12.99 -17.68
N PRO A 478 -22.39 -13.98 -16.90
CA PRO A 478 -21.95 -15.28 -17.43
C PRO A 478 -23.18 -16.13 -17.82
N TYR A 479 -23.85 -15.75 -18.91
CA TYR A 479 -25.04 -16.47 -19.42
C TYR A 479 -24.62 -17.81 -20.00
N ASP A 480 -25.35 -18.88 -19.59
CA ASP A 480 -25.11 -20.23 -20.04
C ASP A 480 -26.35 -20.74 -20.81
N ASP A 481 -27.44 -21.18 -20.13
CA ASP A 481 -28.63 -21.77 -20.77
C ASP A 481 -29.96 -21.16 -20.29
N GLY A 482 -29.91 -20.16 -19.40
CA GLY A 482 -31.09 -19.49 -18.83
C GLY A 482 -31.88 -20.32 -17.80
N LYS A 483 -31.35 -21.47 -17.35
CA LYS A 483 -32.02 -22.36 -16.39
C LYS A 483 -31.78 -22.00 -14.94
N ARG A 484 -30.57 -21.48 -14.62
CA ARG A 484 -30.17 -21.14 -13.26
C ARG A 484 -30.68 -19.75 -12.89
N LYS A 485 -31.21 -19.61 -11.69
CA LYS A 485 -31.72 -18.34 -11.18
C LYS A 485 -30.80 -17.83 -10.07
N TYR A 486 -30.36 -16.58 -10.22
CA TYR A 486 -29.54 -15.89 -9.27
C TYR A 486 -30.17 -14.57 -8.84
N ARG A 487 -29.72 -14.03 -7.71
CA ARG A 487 -29.97 -12.66 -7.29
C ARG A 487 -28.65 -11.90 -7.36
N TYR A 488 -28.59 -10.90 -8.20
CA TYR A 488 -27.49 -9.95 -8.22
C TYR A 488 -27.84 -8.75 -7.37
N VAL A 489 -26.86 -8.24 -6.60
CA VAL A 489 -26.95 -6.98 -5.85
C VAL A 489 -25.82 -6.10 -6.35
N VAL A 490 -26.15 -4.85 -6.68
CA VAL A 490 -25.16 -3.83 -7.06
C VAL A 490 -25.16 -2.75 -6.02
N THR A 491 -24.03 -2.58 -5.32
CA THR A 491 -23.80 -1.50 -4.35
C THR A 491 -22.96 -0.41 -4.99
N ALA A 492 -23.10 0.82 -4.52
CA ALA A 492 -22.24 1.94 -4.86
C ALA A 492 -21.32 2.25 -3.67
N VAL A 493 -20.08 2.61 -3.97
CA VAL A 493 -19.03 2.95 -3.00
C VAL A 493 -18.44 4.30 -3.35
N ASP A 494 -18.30 5.19 -2.36
CA ASP A 494 -17.70 6.51 -2.49
C ASP A 494 -16.16 6.49 -2.43
N ARG A 495 -15.50 7.65 -2.48
CA ARG A 495 -14.03 7.77 -2.36
C ARG A 495 -13.50 7.52 -0.95
N PHE A 496 -14.36 7.53 0.06
CA PHE A 496 -14.02 7.19 1.44
C PHE A 496 -14.28 5.71 1.76
N HIS A 497 -14.70 4.94 0.74
CA HIS A 497 -15.05 3.52 0.80
C HIS A 497 -16.30 3.20 1.62
N ASN A 498 -17.18 4.19 1.83
CA ASN A 498 -18.51 3.92 2.35
C ASN A 498 -19.36 3.24 1.27
N GLU A 499 -20.01 2.13 1.64
CA GLU A 499 -20.81 1.30 0.75
C GLU A 499 -22.27 1.33 1.16
N ASN A 500 -23.17 1.53 0.21
CA ASN A 500 -24.62 1.49 0.47
C ASN A 500 -25.15 0.06 0.49
N GLN A 501 -26.46 -0.11 0.77
CA GLN A 501 -27.12 -1.43 0.83
C GLN A 501 -27.37 -2.04 -0.53
N GLY A 502 -27.26 -1.25 -1.60
CA GLY A 502 -27.38 -1.67 -2.99
C GLY A 502 -28.80 -2.01 -3.44
N LYS A 503 -28.92 -2.24 -4.74
CA LYS A 503 -30.16 -2.62 -5.40
C LYS A 503 -30.06 -4.03 -5.96
N SER A 504 -31.11 -4.83 -5.80
CA SER A 504 -31.11 -6.22 -6.24
C SER A 504 -31.93 -6.45 -7.50
N LYS A 505 -31.50 -7.44 -8.32
CA LYS A 505 -32.19 -7.93 -9.51
C LYS A 505 -32.10 -9.45 -9.57
N LYS A 506 -33.25 -10.11 -9.79
CA LYS A 506 -33.27 -11.55 -10.11
C LYS A 506 -32.89 -11.72 -11.60
N VAL A 507 -32.02 -12.65 -11.89
CA VAL A 507 -31.47 -12.93 -13.22
C VAL A 507 -31.51 -14.42 -13.47
N LYS A 508 -31.84 -14.82 -14.71
CA LYS A 508 -31.71 -16.19 -15.20
C LYS A 508 -30.46 -16.26 -16.07
N LEU A 509 -29.55 -17.19 -15.75
CA LEU A 509 -28.31 -17.46 -16.47
C LEU A 509 -28.24 -18.87 -16.99
#